data_9be8a29bd11822ac31b44a0937b33b52
#
_entry.id   9be8a29bd11822ac31b44a0937b33b52
#
_cell.length_a   1.000
_cell.length_b   1.000
_cell.length_c   1.000
_cell.angle_alpha   90.00
_cell.angle_beta   90.00
_cell.angle_gamma   90.00
#
_symmetry.space_group_name_H-M   'P 1'
#
loop_
_entity.id
_entity.type
_entity.pdbx_description
1 polymer ?
#
loop_
_entity_poly.entity_id
_entity_poly.type
_entity_poly.pdbx_seq_one_letter_code
_entity_poly.pdbx_strand_id
1 'polypeptide(L)'
;MKRKMPFIAALSILCWGCSSYDYSGDDIVGVKAAISGTITEVVEKSRTVGTTWTDGDRIGVTCEDDVNISYKYTGNLSSFAAFDENQSIYFLGKQEHVLSAYYPFTETSVMVADCITVETTSDKQTQEKQMSIDFLYATTEAGRNNPDVNFAFSHQMS
;
A
#
# COMPACT_ATOMS: atom_id res chain seq x y z
N MET A 1 -7.34 29.17 -76.95
CA MET A 1 -8.11 28.52 -75.89
C MET A 1 -7.14 27.80 -74.96
N LYS A 2 -6.87 28.34 -73.78
CA LYS A 2 -5.93 27.73 -72.80
C LYS A 2 -6.79 27.08 -71.72
N ARG A 3 -6.76 25.73 -71.64
CA ARG A 3 -7.36 24.97 -70.56
C ARG A 3 -6.42 24.94 -69.38
N LYS A 4 -6.87 25.46 -68.26
CA LYS A 4 -6.19 25.34 -66.94
C LYS A 4 -6.60 24.05 -66.28
N MET A 5 -5.66 23.17 -65.99
CA MET A 5 -5.87 22.00 -65.13
C MET A 5 -5.83 22.42 -63.65
N PRO A 6 -6.73 22.00 -62.81
CA PRO A 6 -6.61 22.16 -61.38
C PRO A 6 -5.67 21.09 -60.78
N PHE A 7 -4.74 21.53 -59.95
CA PHE A 7 -3.85 20.73 -59.13
C PHE A 7 -4.68 20.17 -57.96
N ILE A 8 -4.85 18.86 -57.94
CA ILE A 8 -5.47 18.18 -56.79
C ILE A 8 -4.32 17.87 -55.81
N ALA A 9 -4.27 18.57 -54.70
CA ALA A 9 -3.40 18.27 -53.58
C ALA A 9 -3.98 17.08 -52.79
N ALA A 10 -3.31 15.94 -52.89
CA ALA A 10 -3.63 14.76 -52.06
C ALA A 10 -3.16 15.01 -50.61
N LEU A 11 -4.12 15.24 -49.74
CA LEU A 11 -3.88 15.34 -48.29
C LEU A 11 -3.72 13.89 -47.71
N SER A 12 -2.48 13.47 -47.49
CA SER A 12 -2.21 12.21 -46.81
C SER A 12 -2.48 12.34 -45.31
N ILE A 13 -3.60 11.76 -44.88
CA ILE A 13 -3.94 11.61 -43.47
C ILE A 13 -3.05 10.49 -42.91
N LEU A 14 -2.04 10.89 -42.14
CA LEU A 14 -1.30 9.97 -41.27
C LEU A 14 -2.24 9.54 -40.14
N CYS A 15 -2.85 8.37 -40.27
CA CYS A 15 -3.47 7.67 -39.15
C CYS A 15 -2.37 7.27 -38.17
N TRP A 16 -2.22 8.03 -37.09
CA TRP A 16 -1.53 7.54 -35.91
C TRP A 16 -2.34 6.38 -35.37
N GLY A 17 -1.74 5.20 -35.45
CA GLY A 17 -2.32 3.99 -34.88
C GLY A 17 -2.50 4.20 -33.39
N CYS A 18 -3.75 4.23 -32.94
CA CYS A 18 -4.08 3.89 -31.58
C CYS A 18 -3.56 2.47 -31.36
N SER A 19 -2.53 2.31 -30.56
CA SER A 19 -2.24 1.02 -29.95
C SER A 19 -3.48 0.67 -29.11
N SER A 20 -4.34 -0.19 -29.66
CA SER A 20 -5.36 -0.84 -28.86
C SER A 20 -4.63 -1.61 -27.77
N TYR A 21 -4.73 -1.15 -26.56
CA TYR A 21 -4.47 -1.99 -25.40
C TYR A 21 -5.42 -3.17 -25.53
N ASP A 22 -4.84 -4.34 -25.75
CA ASP A 22 -5.57 -5.59 -25.75
C ASP A 22 -6.03 -5.84 -24.31
N TYR A 23 -7.24 -5.39 -24.00
CA TYR A 23 -7.91 -5.60 -22.73
C TYR A 23 -8.38 -7.05 -22.71
N SER A 24 -7.48 -7.97 -22.36
CA SER A 24 -7.88 -9.36 -22.15
C SER A 24 -8.81 -9.40 -20.94
N GLY A 25 -9.99 -9.98 -21.07
CA GLY A 25 -11.06 -9.98 -20.06
C GLY A 25 -10.69 -10.58 -18.69
N ASP A 26 -9.48 -11.13 -18.53
CA ASP A 26 -8.90 -11.61 -17.27
C ASP A 26 -8.44 -10.47 -16.33
N ASP A 27 -8.28 -9.24 -16.83
CA ASP A 27 -7.78 -8.10 -16.03
C ASP A 27 -8.90 -7.39 -15.25
N ILE A 28 -10.17 -7.78 -15.43
CA ILE A 28 -11.32 -7.11 -14.79
C ILE A 28 -11.57 -7.60 -13.37
N VAL A 29 -11.18 -8.83 -13.06
CA VAL A 29 -11.39 -9.39 -11.72
C VAL A 29 -10.14 -9.17 -10.86
N GLY A 30 -10.22 -8.22 -9.95
CA GLY A 30 -9.15 -7.97 -8.97
C GLY A 30 -8.96 -9.16 -8.04
N VAL A 31 -7.70 -9.46 -7.69
CA VAL A 31 -7.36 -10.43 -6.66
C VAL A 31 -7.14 -9.68 -5.36
N LYS A 32 -7.88 -10.05 -4.33
CA LYS A 32 -7.79 -9.41 -3.00
C LYS A 32 -6.44 -9.69 -2.36
N ALA A 33 -5.79 -8.65 -1.83
CA ALA A 33 -4.57 -8.78 -1.05
C ALA A 33 -4.85 -9.51 0.27
N ALA A 34 -4.04 -10.54 0.58
CA ALA A 34 -4.06 -11.25 1.84
C ALA A 34 -2.96 -10.66 2.75
N ILE A 35 -3.35 -9.80 3.69
CA ILE A 35 -2.41 -9.04 4.52
C ILE A 35 -2.03 -9.84 5.77
N SER A 36 -0.73 -9.95 6.00
CA SER A 36 -0.14 -10.47 7.23
C SER A 36 1.04 -9.62 7.68
N GLY A 37 1.39 -9.69 8.97
CA GLY A 37 2.50 -8.91 9.50
C GLY A 37 3.15 -9.56 10.70
N THR A 38 4.48 -9.58 10.74
CA THR A 38 5.29 -10.03 11.87
C THR A 38 6.14 -8.87 12.37
N ILE A 39 6.39 -8.82 13.68
CA ILE A 39 7.28 -7.82 14.28
C ILE A 39 8.66 -8.46 14.40
N THR A 40 9.66 -7.87 13.76
CA THR A 40 11.04 -8.35 13.80
C THR A 40 11.73 -7.75 15.03
N GLU A 41 12.27 -8.64 15.88
CA GLU A 41 13.11 -8.21 17.00
C GLU A 41 14.43 -7.63 16.47
N VAL A 42 14.72 -6.38 16.83
CA VAL A 42 16.08 -5.85 16.69
C VAL A 42 16.86 -6.31 17.92
N VAL A 43 17.85 -7.16 17.73
CA VAL A 43 18.74 -7.73 18.77
C VAL A 43 19.73 -6.66 19.29
N GLU A 44 19.31 -5.45 19.46
CA GLU A 44 20.07 -4.46 20.17
C GLU A 44 19.32 -4.07 21.46
N LYS A 45 20.01 -4.08 22.58
CA LYS A 45 19.63 -3.84 23.98
C LYS A 45 18.63 -2.70 24.27
N SER A 46 17.66 -2.49 23.41
CA SER A 46 16.58 -1.54 23.55
C SER A 46 15.32 -2.27 24.04
N ARG A 47 14.71 -1.72 25.03
CA ARG A 47 13.54 -2.20 25.77
C ARG A 47 12.42 -2.56 24.81
N THR A 48 12.40 -3.80 24.36
CA THR A 48 11.37 -4.34 23.47
C THR A 48 10.06 -4.41 24.23
N VAL A 49 9.11 -3.57 23.84
CA VAL A 49 7.73 -3.65 24.31
C VAL A 49 6.93 -4.25 23.17
N GLY A 50 6.68 -5.57 23.25
CA GLY A 50 5.73 -6.27 22.39
C GLY A 50 6.27 -6.71 21.03
N THR A 51 6.45 -8.01 20.88
CA THR A 51 6.76 -8.71 19.61
C THR A 51 5.53 -9.39 19.02
N THR A 52 4.36 -9.17 19.62
CA THR A 52 3.12 -9.86 19.25
C THR A 52 1.96 -8.89 19.11
N TRP A 53 1.15 -9.12 18.10
CA TRP A 53 -0.10 -8.38 17.88
C TRP A 53 -1.14 -8.76 18.93
N THR A 54 -1.97 -7.79 19.31
CA THR A 54 -3.09 -7.96 20.23
C THR A 54 -4.42 -7.66 19.56
N ASP A 55 -5.52 -8.19 20.11
CA ASP A 55 -6.85 -7.88 19.57
C ASP A 55 -7.13 -6.39 19.65
N GLY A 56 -7.55 -5.82 18.54
CA GLY A 56 -7.79 -4.38 18.41
C GLY A 56 -6.68 -3.63 17.70
N ASP A 57 -5.47 -4.21 17.55
CA ASP A 57 -4.39 -3.59 16.80
C ASP A 57 -4.80 -3.34 15.35
N ARG A 58 -4.46 -2.15 14.87
CA ARG A 58 -4.69 -1.75 13.48
C ARG A 58 -3.43 -1.19 12.87
N ILE A 59 -3.21 -1.55 11.59
CA ILE A 59 -2.16 -1.02 10.74
C ILE A 59 -2.75 -0.17 9.63
N GLY A 60 -2.02 0.84 9.18
CA GLY A 60 -2.33 1.57 7.96
C GLY A 60 -1.52 0.98 6.81
N VAL A 61 -2.19 0.63 5.71
CA VAL A 61 -1.55 0.08 4.51
C VAL A 61 -1.78 1.02 3.34
N THR A 62 -0.73 1.24 2.56
CA THR A 62 -0.77 2.06 1.35
C THR A 62 -0.26 1.23 0.17
N CYS A 63 -0.99 1.27 -0.94
CA CYS A 63 -0.63 0.67 -2.22
C CYS A 63 -1.12 1.60 -3.33
N GLU A 64 -0.22 2.28 -4.01
CA GLU A 64 -0.55 3.25 -5.07
C GLU A 64 -1.59 4.30 -4.63
N ASP A 65 -2.77 4.30 -5.28
CA ASP A 65 -3.87 5.23 -4.99
C ASP A 65 -4.67 4.86 -3.72
N ASP A 66 -4.53 3.60 -3.25
CA ASP A 66 -5.12 3.12 -2.01
C ASP A 66 -4.27 3.57 -0.82
N VAL A 67 -4.52 4.76 -0.31
CA VAL A 67 -3.70 5.40 0.73
C VAL A 67 -4.31 5.22 2.10
N ASN A 68 -3.50 4.79 3.07
CA ASN A 68 -3.84 4.69 4.49
C ASN A 68 -5.09 3.83 4.78
N ILE A 69 -5.22 2.70 4.09
CA ILE A 69 -6.30 1.75 4.34
C ILE A 69 -6.09 1.06 5.68
N SER A 70 -7.11 1.11 6.54
CA SER A 70 -7.07 0.49 7.87
C SER A 70 -7.28 -1.01 7.79
N TYR A 71 -6.32 -1.77 8.33
CA TYR A 71 -6.43 -3.22 8.51
C TYR A 71 -6.34 -3.57 10.00
N LYS A 72 -7.28 -4.39 10.48
CA LYS A 72 -7.36 -4.84 11.87
C LYS A 72 -6.80 -6.24 12.02
N TYR A 73 -6.04 -6.49 13.09
CA TYR A 73 -5.58 -7.82 13.46
C TYR A 73 -6.77 -8.76 13.74
N THR A 74 -6.70 -9.97 13.19
CA THR A 74 -7.81 -10.94 13.26
C THR A 74 -7.70 -11.93 14.43
N GLY A 75 -6.62 -11.84 15.22
CA GLY A 75 -6.34 -12.79 16.31
C GLY A 75 -5.75 -14.12 15.83
N ASN A 76 -5.45 -14.28 14.53
CA ASN A 76 -4.97 -15.53 13.96
C ASN A 76 -3.74 -15.31 13.07
N LEU A 77 -2.68 -16.11 13.32
CA LEU A 77 -1.50 -16.27 12.45
C LEU A 77 -0.94 -14.98 11.83
N SER A 78 -0.86 -13.91 12.62
CA SER A 78 -0.39 -12.59 12.16
C SER A 78 -1.22 -11.97 11.03
N SER A 79 -2.44 -12.44 10.78
CA SER A 79 -3.31 -11.99 9.70
C SER A 79 -4.09 -10.73 10.06
N PHE A 80 -4.30 -9.89 9.05
CA PHE A 80 -5.09 -8.67 9.15
C PHE A 80 -6.22 -8.67 8.12
N ALA A 81 -7.38 -8.16 8.53
CA ALA A 81 -8.51 -7.94 7.63
C ALA A 81 -8.79 -6.43 7.49
N ALA A 82 -9.24 -5.99 6.33
CA ALA A 82 -9.66 -4.62 6.16
C ALA A 82 -10.73 -4.26 7.21
N PHE A 83 -10.56 -3.13 7.88
CA PHE A 83 -11.51 -2.64 8.90
C PHE A 83 -12.86 -2.31 8.28
N ASP A 84 -12.85 -1.75 7.06
CA ASP A 84 -13.99 -1.62 6.18
C ASP A 84 -13.77 -2.54 4.97
N GLU A 85 -14.61 -3.55 4.79
CA GLU A 85 -14.47 -4.52 3.70
C GLU A 85 -14.53 -3.89 2.31
N ASN A 86 -15.19 -2.74 2.17
CA ASN A 86 -15.26 -1.98 0.91
C ASN A 86 -13.94 -1.28 0.54
N GLN A 87 -13.02 -1.16 1.51
CA GLN A 87 -11.71 -0.54 1.32
C GLN A 87 -10.58 -1.56 1.21
N SER A 88 -10.89 -2.83 0.93
CA SER A 88 -9.85 -3.84 0.71
C SER A 88 -9.03 -3.53 -0.53
N ILE A 89 -7.71 -3.74 -0.44
CA ILE A 89 -6.78 -3.60 -1.57
C ILE A 89 -6.97 -4.77 -2.54
N TYR A 90 -7.03 -4.47 -3.84
CA TYR A 90 -7.15 -5.46 -4.91
C TYR A 90 -6.11 -5.20 -6.00
N PHE A 91 -5.44 -6.26 -6.43
CA PHE A 91 -4.52 -6.22 -7.56
C PHE A 91 -5.26 -6.49 -8.87
N LEU A 92 -5.27 -5.52 -9.79
CA LEU A 92 -6.00 -5.59 -11.05
C LEU A 92 -5.13 -6.08 -12.22
N GLY A 93 -3.90 -5.61 -12.31
CA GLY A 93 -2.95 -5.91 -13.39
C GLY A 93 -2.05 -7.10 -13.09
N LYS A 94 -1.09 -7.36 -13.98
CA LYS A 94 -0.07 -8.40 -13.81
C LYS A 94 1.21 -7.90 -13.15
N GLN A 95 1.31 -6.59 -12.94
CA GLN A 95 2.46 -5.95 -12.31
C GLN A 95 2.49 -6.21 -10.81
N GLU A 96 3.69 -6.17 -10.25
CA GLU A 96 3.90 -6.14 -8.81
C GLU A 96 3.89 -4.68 -8.35
N HIS A 97 3.42 -4.47 -7.13
CA HIS A 97 3.28 -3.17 -6.50
C HIS A 97 4.07 -3.16 -5.19
N VAL A 98 4.67 -2.04 -4.87
CA VAL A 98 5.26 -1.82 -3.56
C VAL A 98 4.17 -1.39 -2.59
N LEU A 99 4.00 -2.14 -1.52
CA LEU A 99 3.11 -1.78 -0.44
C LEU A 99 3.92 -1.32 0.78
N SER A 100 3.41 -0.33 1.47
CA SER A 100 3.95 0.11 2.75
C SER A 100 2.90 -0.01 3.85
N ALA A 101 3.34 -0.32 5.06
CA ALA A 101 2.47 -0.41 6.22
C ALA A 101 3.12 0.19 7.46
N TYR A 102 2.30 0.72 8.35
CA TYR A 102 2.73 1.28 9.61
C TYR A 102 1.79 0.96 10.77
N TYR A 103 2.29 1.00 11.98
CA TYR A 103 1.57 0.85 13.24
C TYR A 103 2.05 1.89 14.25
N PRO A 104 1.17 2.42 15.12
CA PRO A 104 -0.27 2.21 15.16
C PRO A 104 -1.01 3.02 14.07
N PHE A 105 -2.12 2.49 13.58
CA PHE A 105 -2.97 3.20 12.62
C PHE A 105 -3.57 4.47 13.22
N THR A 106 -3.55 5.55 12.45
CA THR A 106 -4.28 6.79 12.77
C THR A 106 -5.03 7.29 11.54
N GLU A 107 -6.24 7.80 11.74
CA GLU A 107 -7.09 8.30 10.65
C GLU A 107 -6.52 9.57 9.99
N THR A 108 -5.72 10.32 10.73
CA THR A 108 -5.13 11.60 10.29
C THR A 108 -3.72 11.48 9.74
N SER A 109 -3.12 10.28 9.74
CA SER A 109 -1.78 10.08 9.20
C SER A 109 -1.83 10.14 7.68
N VAL A 110 -1.47 11.30 7.16
CA VAL A 110 -1.14 11.44 5.75
C VAL A 110 0.34 11.06 5.63
N MET A 111 0.63 9.94 4.95
CA MET A 111 2.00 9.67 4.51
C MET A 111 2.36 10.72 3.44
N VAL A 112 3.00 11.80 3.86
CA VAL A 112 3.56 12.78 2.95
C VAL A 112 5.02 12.39 2.72
N ALA A 113 5.32 11.93 1.51
CA ALA A 113 6.69 11.57 1.09
C ALA A 113 7.38 10.56 2.04
N ASP A 114 6.72 9.44 2.33
CA ASP A 114 7.20 8.36 3.21
C ASP A 114 7.52 8.81 4.67
N CYS A 115 6.99 9.94 5.08
CA CYS A 115 7.18 10.46 6.43
C CYS A 115 5.87 10.45 7.22
N ILE A 116 5.87 9.79 8.37
CA ILE A 116 4.78 9.83 9.34
C ILE A 116 5.22 10.65 10.54
N THR A 117 4.39 11.61 10.94
CA THR A 117 4.67 12.41 12.14
C THR A 117 4.04 11.75 13.36
N VAL A 118 4.88 11.38 14.33
CA VAL A 118 4.46 10.84 15.62
C VAL A 118 4.75 11.88 16.71
N GLU A 119 3.75 12.25 17.50
CA GLU A 119 3.94 13.13 18.66
C GLU A 119 4.57 12.37 19.83
N THR A 120 5.77 12.79 20.24
CA THR A 120 6.51 12.23 21.38
C THR A 120 6.64 13.26 22.49
N THR A 121 5.58 13.50 23.22
CA THR A 121 5.63 14.40 24.39
C THR A 121 6.09 13.62 25.64
N SER A 122 6.70 14.32 26.62
CA SER A 122 7.26 13.70 27.83
C SER A 122 6.21 12.95 28.69
N ASP A 123 4.94 13.36 28.62
CA ASP A 123 3.83 12.70 29.29
C ASP A 123 3.42 11.39 28.63
N LYS A 124 3.80 11.16 27.35
CA LYS A 124 3.59 9.91 26.61
C LYS A 124 4.71 8.90 26.80
N GLN A 125 5.82 9.29 27.42
CA GLN A 125 7.00 8.42 27.65
C GLN A 125 6.90 7.56 28.92
N THR A 126 5.72 7.39 29.50
CA THR A 126 5.51 6.43 30.59
C THR A 126 5.46 4.99 30.05
N GLN A 127 5.86 4.01 30.86
CA GLN A 127 5.93 2.61 30.46
C GLN A 127 4.60 2.08 29.91
N GLU A 128 3.45 2.56 30.42
CA GLU A 128 2.11 2.19 29.94
C GLU A 128 1.76 2.83 28.59
N LYS A 129 2.32 4.01 28.30
CA LYS A 129 2.07 4.76 27.07
C LYS A 129 3.13 4.51 25.99
N GLN A 130 4.27 3.90 26.34
CA GLN A 130 5.31 3.55 25.35
C GLN A 130 4.78 2.61 24.24
N MET A 131 3.86 1.72 24.58
CA MET A 131 3.21 0.85 23.58
C MET A 131 2.39 1.65 22.54
N SER A 132 1.88 2.82 22.91
CA SER A 132 1.10 3.68 22.00
C SER A 132 1.95 4.61 21.13
N ILE A 133 3.27 4.70 21.43
CA ILE A 133 4.22 5.48 20.64
C ILE A 133 5.27 4.62 19.93
N ASP A 134 5.15 3.30 20.05
CA ASP A 134 6.03 2.36 19.36
C ASP A 134 5.65 2.33 17.88
N PHE A 135 6.41 3.07 17.10
CA PHE A 135 6.17 3.19 15.67
C PHE A 135 6.87 2.08 14.92
N LEU A 136 6.06 1.26 14.25
CA LEU A 136 6.54 0.18 13.40
C LEU A 136 6.28 0.54 11.93
N TYR A 137 7.22 0.17 11.06
CA TYR A 137 7.11 0.37 9.63
C TYR A 137 7.61 -0.86 8.87
N ALA A 138 6.98 -1.15 7.74
CA ALA A 138 7.39 -2.21 6.84
C ALA A 138 7.03 -1.87 5.39
N THR A 139 7.81 -2.42 4.46
CA THR A 139 7.51 -2.42 3.03
C THR A 139 7.62 -3.84 2.49
N THR A 140 6.82 -4.16 1.47
CA THR A 140 6.89 -5.43 0.76
C THR A 140 6.39 -5.25 -0.67
N GLU A 141 6.68 -6.22 -1.53
CA GLU A 141 6.17 -6.28 -2.89
C GLU A 141 5.15 -7.40 -3.01
N ALA A 142 4.05 -7.14 -3.70
CA ALA A 142 2.99 -8.09 -3.97
C ALA A 142 2.22 -7.71 -5.23
N GLY A 143 1.43 -8.64 -5.76
CA GLY A 143 0.64 -8.40 -6.95
C GLY A 143 -0.35 -9.53 -7.21
N ARG A 144 -1.05 -9.47 -8.33
CA ARG A 144 -2.07 -10.45 -8.69
C ARG A 144 -1.58 -11.90 -8.68
N ASN A 145 -0.33 -12.15 -9.12
CA ASN A 145 0.25 -13.49 -9.18
C ASN A 145 0.78 -13.98 -7.83
N ASN A 146 1.03 -13.05 -6.90
CA ASN A 146 1.45 -13.30 -5.53
C ASN A 146 0.70 -12.35 -4.60
N PRO A 147 -0.58 -12.63 -4.27
CA PRO A 147 -1.42 -11.72 -3.50
C PRO A 147 -1.15 -11.77 -1.99
N ASP A 148 -0.26 -12.66 -1.53
CA ASP A 148 0.11 -12.80 -0.13
C ASP A 148 1.08 -11.70 0.27
N VAL A 149 0.56 -10.69 0.98
CA VAL A 149 1.31 -9.53 1.45
C VAL A 149 1.83 -9.78 2.84
N ASN A 150 3.15 -10.00 2.98
CA ASN A 150 3.78 -10.29 4.25
C ASN A 150 4.66 -9.13 4.68
N PHE A 151 4.23 -8.37 5.69
CA PHE A 151 5.00 -7.27 6.26
C PHE A 151 5.91 -7.75 7.39
N ALA A 152 7.21 -7.46 7.28
CA ALA A 152 8.18 -7.63 8.36
C ALA A 152 8.41 -6.27 9.02
N PHE A 153 7.63 -5.98 10.06
CA PHE A 153 7.69 -4.70 10.75
C PHE A 153 8.95 -4.55 11.59
N SER A 154 9.56 -3.39 11.51
CA SER A 154 10.68 -2.98 12.34
C SER A 154 10.36 -1.72 13.13
N HIS A 155 10.93 -1.62 14.34
CA HIS A 155 10.82 -0.42 15.17
C HIS A 155 11.60 0.72 14.51
N GLN A 156 10.97 1.88 14.35
CA GLN A 156 11.58 3.06 13.73
C GLN A 156 12.09 4.09 14.76
N MET A 157 11.72 3.90 16.03
CA MET A 157 12.13 4.79 17.12
C MET A 157 12.98 4.00 18.10
N SER A 158 14.21 4.46 18.28
CA SER A 158 15.19 3.94 19.24
C SER A 158 15.47 4.98 20.34
#